data_c2c6d0487e01b0e74a67c74b00c6eba0
#
_entry.id   c2c6d0487e01b0e74a67c74b00c6eba0
#
_cell.length_a   1.000
_cell.length_b   1.000
_cell.length_c   1.000
_cell.angle_alpha   90.00
_cell.angle_beta   90.00
_cell.angle_gamma   90.00
#
_symmetry.space_group_name_H-M   'P 1'
#
loop_
_entity.id
_entity.type
_entity.pdbx_description
1 polymer ?
#
loop_
_entity_poly.entity_id
_entity_poly.type
_entity_poly.pdbx_seq_one_letter_code
_entity_poly.pdbx_strand_id
1 'polypeptide(L)'
;MTSSSVPPLSASAKKIGIVMMSAVGDAVHVMPVIHALKAHAPSARISWVLQPGPATLVRGHPLVDDIVLFDRSRGWRAFIDVRRELQSRPFDVVLALQVYFKAGLVTSFTHSPIKLGFDRERARDANWLFTTHRIPSHAGQHVQDQYFEFLDAMRVPHGAPQWSLGPWNDEERVWQRDFIQQFDRPIAPIVIATSKAAKDWMPERWGAVCHILWNEFGLQPVLVGGRSDRELAAEAIILRDAPMACSALGSGLRKLSAILDGAAVALSPDTGPLHLAIALRTPVISLVGYTNPKRVGPYDFAHDLMIDAYGEPGEDYPIDMSYRLDRMPRISVDDVHAMLTRWRERYSTARIADLATRYSR
;
A
#
# COMPACT_ATOMS: atom_id res chain seq x y z
N MET A 1 9.84 34.69 0.43
CA MET A 1 10.62 33.96 -0.60
C MET A 1 9.63 33.45 -1.61
N THR A 2 9.66 33.97 -2.82
CA THR A 2 8.81 33.54 -3.95
C THR A 2 9.11 32.08 -4.22
N SER A 3 8.09 31.21 -4.21
CA SER A 3 8.20 29.84 -4.69
C SER A 3 8.67 29.89 -6.14
N SER A 4 9.92 29.51 -6.40
CA SER A 4 10.38 29.33 -7.78
C SER A 4 9.48 28.29 -8.44
N SER A 5 9.02 28.57 -9.66
CA SER A 5 8.21 27.61 -10.41
C SER A 5 8.98 26.28 -10.54
N VAL A 6 8.29 25.16 -10.36
CA VAL A 6 8.89 23.83 -10.52
C VAL A 6 9.27 23.66 -12.00
N PRO A 7 10.55 23.42 -12.32
CA PRO A 7 10.94 23.22 -13.70
C PRO A 7 10.41 21.86 -14.20
N PRO A 8 10.06 21.75 -15.50
CA PRO A 8 9.72 20.46 -16.09
C PRO A 8 10.85 19.45 -15.93
N LEU A 9 10.49 18.19 -15.64
CA LEU A 9 11.49 17.11 -15.65
C LEU A 9 11.98 16.87 -17.08
N SER A 10 13.30 16.90 -17.26
CA SER A 10 13.87 16.55 -18.58
C SER A 10 13.70 15.05 -18.84
N ALA A 11 13.27 14.70 -20.07
CA ALA A 11 13.27 13.32 -20.55
C ALA A 11 14.68 12.69 -20.60
N SER A 12 15.73 13.52 -20.56
CA SER A 12 17.13 13.08 -20.45
C SER A 12 17.64 13.02 -18.99
N ALA A 13 16.79 13.22 -17.98
CA ALA A 13 17.15 13.06 -16.59
C ALA A 13 17.76 11.67 -16.36
N LYS A 14 18.83 11.59 -15.58
CA LYS A 14 19.58 10.35 -15.38
C LYS A 14 19.44 9.76 -13.98
N LYS A 15 19.18 10.62 -12.97
CA LYS A 15 19.16 10.21 -11.57
C LYS A 15 18.02 10.88 -10.81
N ILE A 16 17.06 10.09 -10.39
CA ILE A 16 15.89 10.56 -9.63
C ILE A 16 15.93 9.93 -8.24
N GLY A 17 15.87 10.77 -7.21
CA GLY A 17 15.77 10.33 -5.82
C GLY A 17 14.32 10.38 -5.34
N ILE A 18 13.92 9.39 -4.55
CA ILE A 18 12.60 9.36 -3.88
C ILE A 18 12.83 9.22 -2.38
N VAL A 19 12.25 10.10 -1.59
CA VAL A 19 12.22 10.02 -0.13
C VAL A 19 10.80 9.76 0.32
N MET A 20 10.49 8.47 0.49
CA MET A 20 9.25 7.96 1.07
C MET A 20 9.60 6.70 1.85
N MET A 21 9.84 6.85 3.16
CA MET A 21 10.48 5.80 3.96
C MET A 21 9.50 4.74 4.47
N SER A 22 8.24 5.10 4.67
CA SER A 22 7.17 4.24 5.23
C SER A 22 5.79 4.88 4.99
N ALA A 23 4.65 4.13 5.03
CA ALA A 23 4.54 2.71 5.34
C ALA A 23 4.47 1.83 4.06
N VAL A 24 4.05 0.56 4.20
CA VAL A 24 3.87 -0.36 3.05
C VAL A 24 2.82 0.18 2.07
N GLY A 25 1.68 0.70 2.57
CA GLY A 25 0.65 1.30 1.71
C GLY A 25 1.18 2.49 0.90
N ASP A 26 1.97 3.38 1.54
CA ASP A 26 2.61 4.50 0.84
C ASP A 26 3.58 4.00 -0.24
N ALA A 27 4.33 2.92 0.03
CA ALA A 27 5.21 2.33 -0.98
C ALA A 27 4.41 1.80 -2.19
N VAL A 28 3.23 1.23 -1.96
CA VAL A 28 2.33 0.84 -3.05
C VAL A 28 1.92 2.07 -3.88
N HIS A 29 1.52 3.16 -3.23
CA HIS A 29 1.09 4.40 -3.91
C HIS A 29 2.22 5.14 -4.65
N VAL A 30 3.48 4.91 -4.30
CA VAL A 30 4.63 5.48 -5.02
C VAL A 30 4.93 4.75 -6.34
N MET A 31 4.56 3.47 -6.47
CA MET A 31 4.85 2.71 -7.69
C MET A 31 4.28 3.34 -8.96
N PRO A 32 3.03 3.85 -9.02
CA PRO A 32 2.53 4.55 -10.20
C PRO A 32 3.35 5.81 -10.55
N VAL A 33 3.88 6.51 -9.56
CA VAL A 33 4.80 7.64 -9.78
C VAL A 33 6.08 7.15 -10.46
N ILE A 34 6.65 6.05 -9.99
CA ILE A 34 7.85 5.44 -10.58
C ILE A 34 7.58 4.99 -12.03
N HIS A 35 6.44 4.37 -12.29
CA HIS A 35 6.03 4.00 -13.64
C HIS A 35 5.99 5.22 -14.58
N ALA A 36 5.34 6.31 -14.18
CA ALA A 36 5.27 7.53 -14.97
C ALA A 36 6.65 8.16 -15.20
N LEU A 37 7.50 8.21 -14.16
CA LEU A 37 8.87 8.72 -14.28
C LEU A 37 9.71 7.89 -15.25
N LYS A 38 9.64 6.57 -15.20
CA LYS A 38 10.34 5.67 -16.11
C LYS A 38 9.80 5.74 -17.54
N ALA A 39 8.49 5.94 -17.72
CA ALA A 39 7.90 6.15 -19.03
C ALA A 39 8.38 7.48 -19.67
N HIS A 40 8.48 8.54 -18.88
CA HIS A 40 8.94 9.86 -19.31
C HIS A 40 10.47 9.94 -19.53
N ALA A 41 11.25 9.33 -18.65
CA ALA A 41 12.71 9.30 -18.68
C ALA A 41 13.22 7.85 -18.55
N PRO A 42 13.17 7.03 -19.61
CA PRO A 42 13.46 5.59 -19.54
C PRO A 42 14.89 5.26 -19.08
N SER A 43 15.85 6.14 -19.35
CA SER A 43 17.24 5.97 -18.94
C SER A 43 17.53 6.40 -17.49
N ALA A 44 16.56 7.02 -16.81
CA ALA A 44 16.74 7.49 -15.45
C ALA A 44 16.91 6.33 -14.46
N ARG A 45 17.91 6.43 -13.59
CA ARG A 45 18.04 5.53 -12.44
C ARG A 45 17.24 6.09 -11.27
N ILE A 46 16.40 5.27 -10.68
CA ILE A 46 15.58 5.61 -9.52
C ILE A 46 16.22 5.04 -8.26
N SER A 47 16.59 5.92 -7.34
CA SER A 47 17.07 5.56 -6.00
C SER A 47 16.00 5.93 -4.98
N TRP A 48 15.58 4.96 -4.17
CA TRP A 48 14.48 5.13 -3.23
C TRP A 48 14.92 4.92 -1.78
N VAL A 49 14.68 5.90 -0.91
CA VAL A 49 14.96 5.79 0.53
C VAL A 49 13.75 5.12 1.22
N LEU A 50 13.96 3.94 1.76
CA LEU A 50 12.93 3.10 2.38
C LEU A 50 13.37 2.54 3.75
N GLN A 51 12.41 2.30 4.62
CA GLN A 51 12.60 1.44 5.79
C GLN A 51 12.70 -0.04 5.36
N PRO A 52 13.31 -0.92 6.19
CA PRO A 52 13.49 -2.33 5.85
C PRO A 52 12.20 -3.05 5.46
N GLY A 53 11.08 -2.81 6.17
CA GLY A 53 9.79 -3.44 5.86
C GLY A 53 9.31 -3.16 4.43
N PRO A 54 8.97 -1.91 4.07
CA PRO A 54 8.57 -1.55 2.71
C PRO A 54 9.60 -1.92 1.64
N ALA A 55 10.91 -1.86 1.97
CA ALA A 55 11.97 -2.23 1.04
C ALA A 55 11.86 -3.69 0.57
N THR A 56 11.37 -4.60 1.42
CA THR A 56 11.17 -6.00 1.02
C THR A 56 10.12 -6.18 -0.06
N LEU A 57 9.15 -5.26 -0.17
CA LEU A 57 8.12 -5.31 -1.21
C LEU A 57 8.68 -5.02 -2.60
N VAL A 58 9.64 -4.10 -2.71
CA VAL A 58 10.11 -3.55 -3.99
C VAL A 58 11.57 -3.91 -4.31
N ARG A 59 12.24 -4.65 -3.44
CA ARG A 59 13.62 -5.09 -3.66
C ARG A 59 13.70 -6.02 -4.88
N GLY A 60 14.51 -5.64 -5.87
CA GLY A 60 14.63 -6.36 -7.13
C GLY A 60 13.55 -6.04 -8.16
N HIS A 61 12.68 -5.07 -7.87
CA HIS A 61 11.68 -4.62 -8.83
C HIS A 61 12.36 -3.97 -10.06
N PRO A 62 11.96 -4.32 -11.31
CA PRO A 62 12.65 -3.86 -12.52
C PRO A 62 12.75 -2.35 -12.70
N LEU A 63 11.83 -1.57 -12.10
CA LEU A 63 11.80 -0.11 -12.19
C LEU A 63 12.52 0.61 -11.05
N VAL A 64 13.01 -0.11 -10.02
CA VAL A 64 13.72 0.46 -8.87
C VAL A 64 15.17 0.05 -8.93
N ASP A 65 16.05 0.99 -9.27
CA ASP A 65 17.46 0.68 -9.52
C ASP A 65 18.26 0.55 -8.22
N ASP A 66 17.97 1.39 -7.22
CA ASP A 66 18.70 1.40 -5.95
C ASP A 66 17.75 1.62 -4.77
N ILE A 67 17.99 0.93 -3.66
CA ILE A 67 17.29 1.15 -2.39
C ILE A 67 18.29 1.60 -1.34
N VAL A 68 18.08 2.79 -0.79
CA VAL A 68 18.81 3.32 0.37
C VAL A 68 18.02 3.00 1.63
N LEU A 69 18.59 2.20 2.53
CA LEU A 69 17.87 1.75 3.73
C LEU A 69 17.95 2.76 4.86
N PHE A 70 16.80 3.22 5.35
CA PHE A 70 16.65 3.94 6.59
C PHE A 70 16.15 3.02 7.70
N ASP A 71 17.07 2.34 8.40
CA ASP A 71 16.71 1.43 9.48
C ASP A 71 16.46 2.16 10.80
N ARG A 72 15.18 2.42 11.11
CA ARG A 72 14.74 3.09 12.33
C ARG A 72 15.24 2.44 13.62
N SER A 73 15.47 1.13 13.64
CA SER A 73 15.91 0.41 14.83
C SER A 73 17.30 0.85 15.30
N ARG A 74 18.10 1.41 14.38
CA ARG A 74 19.45 1.93 14.64
C ARG A 74 19.45 3.34 15.27
N GLY A 75 18.27 3.93 15.52
CA GLY A 75 18.16 5.25 16.13
C GLY A 75 18.85 6.35 15.30
N TRP A 76 19.66 7.21 15.92
CA TRP A 76 20.38 8.30 15.25
C TRP A 76 21.44 7.83 14.24
N ARG A 77 21.96 6.62 14.42
CA ARG A 77 22.94 6.03 13.47
C ARG A 77 22.33 5.82 12.08
N ALA A 78 21.02 5.55 12.00
CA ALA A 78 20.31 5.46 10.71
C ALA A 78 20.47 6.72 9.86
N PHE A 79 20.46 7.91 10.48
CA PHE A 79 20.66 9.17 9.77
C PHE A 79 22.10 9.32 9.25
N ILE A 80 23.09 8.88 10.01
CA ILE A 80 24.51 8.91 9.58
C ILE A 80 24.71 7.97 8.37
N ASP A 81 24.16 6.76 8.46
CA ASP A 81 24.31 5.78 7.38
C ASP A 81 23.68 6.27 6.09
N VAL A 82 22.44 6.73 6.15
CA VAL A 82 21.72 7.28 4.99
C VAL A 82 22.42 8.54 4.46
N ARG A 83 22.89 9.44 5.34
CA ARG A 83 23.66 10.62 4.91
C ARG A 83 24.91 10.22 4.14
N ARG A 84 25.71 9.28 4.64
CA ARG A 84 26.93 8.79 3.98
C ARG A 84 26.62 8.22 2.60
N GLU A 85 25.53 7.46 2.48
CA GLU A 85 25.12 6.85 1.22
C GLU A 85 24.60 7.88 0.22
N LEU A 86 23.77 8.85 0.65
CA LEU A 86 23.18 9.88 -0.21
C LEU A 86 24.19 10.95 -0.65
N GLN A 87 25.20 11.28 0.18
CA GLN A 87 26.19 12.29 -0.16
C GLN A 87 27.05 11.95 -1.38
N SER A 88 27.25 10.65 -1.66
CA SER A 88 27.99 10.18 -2.83
C SER A 88 27.13 10.10 -4.11
N ARG A 89 25.84 10.41 -4.02
CA ARG A 89 24.85 10.25 -5.11
C ARG A 89 24.23 11.60 -5.49
N PRO A 90 24.72 12.29 -6.53
CA PRO A 90 24.02 13.46 -7.06
C PRO A 90 22.76 13.03 -7.79
N PHE A 91 21.68 13.81 -7.64
CA PHE A 91 20.39 13.62 -8.30
C PHE A 91 20.01 14.83 -9.14
N ASP A 92 19.35 14.63 -10.28
CA ASP A 92 18.76 15.70 -11.08
C ASP A 92 17.53 16.28 -10.34
N VAL A 93 16.72 15.39 -9.73
CA VAL A 93 15.57 15.75 -8.91
C VAL A 93 15.39 14.76 -7.75
N VAL A 94 14.91 15.27 -6.63
CA VAL A 94 14.48 14.46 -5.47
C VAL A 94 13.03 14.77 -5.15
N LEU A 95 12.20 13.73 -5.10
CA LEU A 95 10.80 13.80 -4.68
C LEU A 95 10.70 13.48 -3.19
N ALA A 96 10.33 14.47 -2.37
CA ALA A 96 10.11 14.32 -0.93
C ALA A 96 8.60 14.05 -0.68
N LEU A 97 8.18 12.79 -0.83
CA LEU A 97 6.78 12.37 -0.81
C LEU A 97 6.23 12.16 0.60
N GLN A 98 7.01 12.43 1.65
CA GLN A 98 6.56 12.40 3.05
C GLN A 98 6.53 13.78 3.68
N VAL A 99 5.52 14.04 4.50
CA VAL A 99 5.24 15.36 5.09
C VAL A 99 5.93 15.62 6.44
N TYR A 100 6.60 14.63 7.04
CA TYR A 100 7.12 14.70 8.41
C TYR A 100 8.60 15.16 8.47
N PHE A 101 9.00 15.78 9.59
CA PHE A 101 10.35 16.29 9.85
C PHE A 101 11.48 15.31 9.50
N LYS A 102 11.35 14.03 9.91
CA LYS A 102 12.39 13.02 9.66
C LYS A 102 12.68 12.81 8.18
N ALA A 103 11.64 12.83 7.35
CA ALA A 103 11.80 12.73 5.90
C ALA A 103 12.44 13.99 5.31
N GLY A 104 12.07 15.16 5.82
CA GLY A 104 12.74 16.42 5.47
C GLY A 104 14.23 16.39 5.77
N LEU A 105 14.60 15.94 6.98
CA LEU A 105 16.01 15.82 7.36
C LEU A 105 16.76 14.85 6.42
N VAL A 106 16.18 13.71 6.07
CA VAL A 106 16.78 12.79 5.08
C VAL A 106 16.87 13.45 3.71
N THR A 107 15.86 14.20 3.27
CA THR A 107 15.88 14.97 2.03
C THR A 107 17.02 16.00 2.02
N SER A 108 17.34 16.61 3.17
CA SER A 108 18.46 17.58 3.26
C SER A 108 19.82 16.96 2.94
N PHE A 109 20.00 15.66 3.16
CA PHE A 109 21.25 14.94 2.90
C PHE A 109 21.50 14.67 1.40
N THR A 110 20.48 14.81 0.56
CA THR A 110 20.60 14.61 -0.88
C THR A 110 21.29 15.79 -1.56
N HIS A 111 22.08 15.50 -2.59
CA HIS A 111 22.65 16.51 -3.48
C HIS A 111 21.78 16.60 -4.74
N SER A 112 20.93 17.63 -4.80
CA SER A 112 20.04 17.89 -5.96
C SER A 112 19.70 19.37 -6.04
N PRO A 113 19.66 19.98 -7.25
CA PRO A 113 19.18 21.33 -7.44
C PRO A 113 17.67 21.45 -7.18
N ILE A 114 16.91 20.36 -7.41
CA ILE A 114 15.46 20.32 -7.26
C ILE A 114 15.12 19.28 -6.20
N LYS A 115 14.74 19.76 -5.02
CA LYS A 115 14.15 18.95 -3.95
C LYS A 115 12.67 19.36 -3.86
N LEU A 116 11.81 18.60 -4.54
CA LEU A 116 10.38 18.89 -4.63
C LEU A 116 9.65 18.25 -3.47
N GLY A 117 8.91 19.04 -2.72
CA GLY A 117 8.10 18.59 -1.57
C GLY A 117 6.68 19.13 -1.62
N PHE A 118 5.89 18.78 -0.62
CA PHE A 118 4.55 19.29 -0.42
C PHE A 118 4.56 20.81 -0.16
N ASP A 119 3.45 21.46 -0.43
CA ASP A 119 3.20 22.84 -0.01
C ASP A 119 3.24 22.99 1.53
N ARG A 120 3.24 24.24 2.00
CA ARG A 120 3.39 24.55 3.43
C ARG A 120 2.21 24.09 4.29
N GLU A 121 1.02 24.00 3.73
CA GLU A 121 -0.20 23.65 4.48
C GLU A 121 -0.24 22.16 4.78
N ARG A 122 0.18 21.32 3.82
CA ARG A 122 0.24 19.86 3.96
C ARG A 122 1.53 19.38 4.62
N ALA A 123 2.63 20.13 4.48
CA ALA A 123 3.91 19.79 5.12
C ALA A 123 3.82 19.97 6.65
N ARG A 124 4.10 18.90 7.39
CA ARG A 124 4.10 18.88 8.86
C ARG A 124 5.49 19.05 9.44
N ASP A 125 5.57 19.44 10.71
CA ASP A 125 6.81 19.51 11.48
C ASP A 125 7.92 20.30 10.74
N ALA A 126 7.54 21.39 10.06
CA ALA A 126 8.45 22.22 9.27
C ALA A 126 9.23 21.46 8.15
N ASN A 127 8.70 20.34 7.66
CA ASN A 127 9.33 19.55 6.58
C ASN A 127 9.68 20.40 5.34
N TRP A 128 8.84 21.40 5.02
CA TRP A 128 9.02 22.31 3.91
C TRP A 128 10.34 23.11 3.94
N LEU A 129 11.03 23.20 5.08
CA LEU A 129 12.35 23.85 5.19
C LEU A 129 13.45 23.11 4.46
N PHE A 130 13.27 21.81 4.23
CA PHE A 130 14.30 20.94 3.62
C PHE A 130 14.11 20.75 2.10
N THR A 131 13.11 21.43 1.52
CA THR A 131 12.82 21.38 0.07
C THR A 131 13.18 22.70 -0.60
N THR A 132 13.60 22.64 -1.86
CA THR A 132 13.90 23.83 -2.67
C THR A 132 12.69 24.29 -3.48
N HIS A 133 11.83 23.36 -3.86
CA HIS A 133 10.59 23.57 -4.62
C HIS A 133 9.42 22.87 -3.93
N ARG A 134 8.22 23.34 -4.18
CA ARG A 134 6.99 22.79 -3.60
C ARG A 134 5.91 22.69 -4.66
N ILE A 135 5.12 21.63 -4.59
CA ILE A 135 3.90 21.53 -5.38
C ILE A 135 2.92 22.62 -4.96
N PRO A 136 2.00 23.04 -5.84
CA PRO A 136 0.92 23.98 -5.49
C PRO A 136 0.06 23.44 -4.34
N SER A 137 -0.54 24.37 -3.56
CA SER A 137 -1.55 23.99 -2.58
C SER A 137 -2.78 23.42 -3.28
N HIS A 138 -3.33 22.36 -2.73
CA HIS A 138 -4.51 21.68 -3.26
C HIS A 138 -5.45 21.28 -2.13
N ALA A 139 -6.76 21.26 -2.41
CA ALA A 139 -7.75 20.73 -1.48
C ALA A 139 -7.47 19.27 -1.10
N GLY A 140 -8.03 18.82 0.02
CA GLY A 140 -7.90 17.42 0.44
C GLY A 140 -8.39 16.46 -0.64
N GLN A 141 -7.59 15.43 -0.92
CA GLN A 141 -7.90 14.39 -1.91
C GLN A 141 -7.27 13.07 -1.53
N HIS A 142 -7.52 12.04 -2.32
CA HIS A 142 -6.94 10.72 -2.09
C HIS A 142 -5.40 10.77 -2.13
N VAL A 143 -4.73 9.96 -1.31
CA VAL A 143 -3.26 9.96 -1.20
C VAL A 143 -2.56 9.66 -2.53
N GLN A 144 -3.14 8.82 -3.39
CA GLN A 144 -2.60 8.53 -4.71
C GLN A 144 -2.59 9.78 -5.61
N ASP A 145 -3.69 10.56 -5.59
CA ASP A 145 -3.78 11.79 -6.36
C ASP A 145 -2.78 12.83 -5.86
N GLN A 146 -2.57 12.90 -4.53
CA GLN A 146 -1.54 13.77 -3.96
C GLN A 146 -0.13 13.45 -4.46
N TYR A 147 0.16 12.19 -4.75
CA TYR A 147 1.47 11.84 -5.33
C TYR A 147 1.54 12.14 -6.83
N PHE A 148 0.43 12.09 -7.54
CA PHE A 148 0.38 12.50 -8.95
C PHE A 148 0.58 14.01 -9.12
N GLU A 149 0.22 14.85 -8.15
CA GLU A 149 0.53 16.28 -8.17
C GLU A 149 2.04 16.57 -8.36
N PHE A 150 2.92 15.69 -7.89
CA PHE A 150 4.36 15.84 -8.11
C PHE A 150 4.73 15.66 -9.57
N LEU A 151 4.06 14.74 -10.28
CA LEU A 151 4.24 14.54 -11.72
C LEU A 151 3.71 15.75 -12.48
N ASP A 152 2.51 16.23 -12.13
CA ASP A 152 1.89 17.43 -12.73
C ASP A 152 2.79 18.66 -12.57
N ALA A 153 3.30 18.89 -11.37
CA ALA A 153 4.21 20.01 -11.09
C ALA A 153 5.47 19.97 -11.96
N MET A 154 5.96 18.77 -12.27
CA MET A 154 7.12 18.55 -13.14
C MET A 154 6.74 18.37 -14.62
N ARG A 155 5.46 18.46 -14.98
CA ARG A 155 4.92 18.23 -16.34
C ARG A 155 5.27 16.83 -16.88
N VAL A 156 5.27 15.83 -16.02
CA VAL A 156 5.44 14.43 -16.41
C VAL A 156 4.06 13.85 -16.74
N PRO A 157 3.82 13.42 -17.97
CA PRO A 157 2.55 12.80 -18.33
C PRO A 157 2.31 11.51 -17.53
N HIS A 158 1.10 11.35 -17.02
CA HIS A 158 0.66 10.11 -16.38
C HIS A 158 -0.80 9.82 -16.75
N GLY A 159 -1.20 8.58 -16.64
CA GLY A 159 -2.56 8.10 -16.91
C GLY A 159 -3.06 7.24 -15.75
N ALA A 160 -3.86 6.22 -16.07
CA ALA A 160 -4.31 5.25 -15.09
C ALA A 160 -3.11 4.64 -14.35
N PRO A 161 -3.20 4.46 -13.02
CA PRO A 161 -2.08 3.98 -12.23
C PRO A 161 -1.65 2.57 -12.61
N GLN A 162 -0.34 2.36 -12.69
CA GLN A 162 0.29 1.06 -12.90
C GLN A 162 1.21 0.75 -11.74
N TRP A 163 1.10 -0.45 -11.16
CA TRP A 163 1.85 -0.82 -9.96
C TRP A 163 2.89 -1.91 -10.19
N SER A 164 2.56 -2.92 -11.00
CA SER A 164 3.43 -4.08 -11.32
C SER A 164 4.00 -4.78 -10.08
N LEU A 165 3.19 -4.92 -9.02
CA LEU A 165 3.59 -5.50 -7.74
C LEU A 165 3.28 -6.99 -7.62
N GLY A 166 2.70 -7.62 -8.63
CA GLY A 166 2.52 -9.08 -8.71
C GLY A 166 3.87 -9.81 -8.77
N PRO A 167 3.86 -11.14 -8.87
CA PRO A 167 5.07 -11.91 -9.11
C PRO A 167 5.79 -11.47 -10.40
N TRP A 168 7.03 -11.02 -10.30
CA TRP A 168 7.78 -10.52 -11.47
C TRP A 168 8.91 -11.44 -11.93
N ASN A 169 9.26 -12.49 -11.17
CA ASN A 169 10.24 -13.47 -11.55
C ASN A 169 9.68 -14.90 -11.48
N ASP A 170 10.38 -15.86 -12.05
CA ASP A 170 9.90 -17.23 -12.16
C ASP A 170 9.84 -17.94 -10.81
N GLU A 171 10.75 -17.65 -9.87
CA GLU A 171 10.74 -18.20 -8.53
C GLU A 171 9.45 -17.83 -7.78
N GLU A 172 9.06 -16.56 -7.83
CA GLU A 172 7.81 -16.11 -7.22
C GLU A 172 6.57 -16.72 -7.86
N ARG A 173 6.58 -16.89 -9.21
CA ARG A 173 5.46 -17.52 -9.94
C ARG A 173 5.33 -19.00 -9.62
N VAL A 174 6.46 -19.72 -9.53
CA VAL A 174 6.48 -21.12 -9.11
C VAL A 174 5.94 -21.25 -7.69
N TRP A 175 6.48 -20.45 -6.76
CA TRP A 175 6.02 -20.45 -5.37
C TRP A 175 4.51 -20.14 -5.26
N GLN A 176 4.01 -19.14 -6.00
CA GLN A 176 2.59 -18.77 -6.02
C GLN A 176 1.71 -19.93 -6.48
N ARG A 177 2.09 -20.57 -7.59
CA ARG A 177 1.35 -21.72 -8.13
C ARG A 177 1.32 -22.87 -7.14
N ASP A 178 2.48 -23.23 -6.58
CA ASP A 178 2.61 -24.30 -5.61
C ASP A 178 1.79 -24.03 -4.35
N PHE A 179 1.77 -22.76 -3.89
CA PHE A 179 0.95 -22.35 -2.75
C PHE A 179 -0.55 -22.49 -3.04
N ILE A 180 -1.01 -22.01 -4.20
CA ILE A 180 -2.45 -22.03 -4.56
C ILE A 180 -2.93 -23.47 -4.80
N GLN A 181 -2.12 -24.29 -5.42
CA GLN A 181 -2.46 -25.70 -5.74
C GLN A 181 -2.55 -26.62 -4.52
N GLN A 182 -2.16 -26.14 -3.32
CA GLN A 182 -2.40 -26.88 -2.07
C GLN A 182 -3.89 -26.92 -1.67
N PHE A 183 -4.71 -26.06 -2.26
CA PHE A 183 -6.10 -25.91 -1.91
C PHE A 183 -7.01 -26.41 -3.05
N ASP A 184 -8.09 -27.10 -2.70
CA ASP A 184 -9.12 -27.53 -3.66
C ASP A 184 -10.14 -26.44 -3.98
N ARG A 185 -10.03 -25.28 -3.32
CA ARG A 185 -10.93 -24.13 -3.44
C ARG A 185 -10.16 -22.86 -3.72
N PRO A 186 -10.74 -21.88 -4.44
CA PRO A 186 -10.14 -20.57 -4.58
C PRO A 186 -9.89 -19.94 -3.19
N ILE A 187 -8.75 -19.29 -3.02
CA ILE A 187 -8.36 -18.72 -1.73
C ILE A 187 -8.98 -17.34 -1.49
N ALA A 188 -9.30 -17.08 -0.22
CA ALA A 188 -9.73 -15.78 0.31
C ALA A 188 -8.80 -15.35 1.45
N PRO A 189 -7.72 -14.59 1.18
CA PRO A 189 -6.84 -14.10 2.22
C PRO A 189 -7.53 -13.04 3.10
N ILE A 190 -7.34 -13.20 4.41
CA ILE A 190 -7.88 -12.33 5.46
C ILE A 190 -6.71 -11.68 6.20
N VAL A 191 -6.63 -10.36 6.17
CA VAL A 191 -5.66 -9.58 6.94
C VAL A 191 -6.20 -9.40 8.36
N ILE A 192 -5.67 -10.17 9.30
CA ILE A 192 -6.28 -10.31 10.64
C ILE A 192 -5.92 -9.20 11.62
N ALA A 193 -4.83 -8.45 11.37
CA ALA A 193 -4.45 -7.31 12.19
C ALA A 193 -3.66 -6.26 11.39
N THR A 194 -3.45 -5.11 11.99
CA THR A 194 -2.79 -3.94 11.38
C THR A 194 -1.64 -3.44 12.26
N SER A 195 -0.95 -2.39 11.84
CA SER A 195 0.08 -1.74 12.66
C SER A 195 -0.47 -1.01 13.90
N LYS A 196 -1.80 -0.76 13.96
CA LYS A 196 -2.47 -0.04 15.07
C LYS A 196 -3.67 -0.83 15.55
N ALA A 197 -3.71 -1.20 16.83
CA ALA A 197 -4.82 -1.96 17.42
C ALA A 197 -6.21 -1.33 17.18
N ALA A 198 -6.30 0.01 17.13
CA ALA A 198 -7.56 0.72 16.87
C ALA A 198 -8.12 0.51 15.46
N LYS A 199 -7.35 -0.08 14.54
CA LYS A 199 -7.77 -0.48 13.19
C LYS A 199 -8.12 -1.97 13.08
N ASP A 200 -7.80 -2.75 14.09
CA ASP A 200 -8.04 -4.20 14.07
C ASP A 200 -9.55 -4.47 14.24
N TRP A 201 -10.01 -5.51 13.55
CA TRP A 201 -11.35 -6.03 13.76
C TRP A 201 -11.29 -7.27 14.68
N MET A 202 -12.39 -7.65 15.29
CA MET A 202 -12.42 -8.68 16.32
C MET A 202 -12.12 -10.07 15.76
N PRO A 203 -11.18 -10.82 16.38
CA PRO A 203 -10.82 -12.17 15.92
C PRO A 203 -12.00 -13.14 15.84
N GLU A 204 -12.94 -13.05 16.79
CA GLU A 204 -14.14 -13.90 16.82
C GLU A 204 -15.05 -13.66 15.60
N ARG A 205 -15.13 -12.40 15.15
CA ARG A 205 -15.89 -12.05 13.93
C ARG A 205 -15.17 -12.55 12.68
N TRP A 206 -13.83 -12.52 12.65
CA TRP A 206 -13.06 -13.15 11.57
C TRP A 206 -13.29 -14.66 11.53
N GLY A 207 -13.40 -15.34 12.69
CA GLY A 207 -13.78 -16.74 12.77
C GLY A 207 -15.13 -17.01 12.13
N ALA A 208 -16.16 -16.21 12.46
CA ALA A 208 -17.48 -16.31 11.84
C ALA A 208 -17.44 -16.09 10.31
N VAL A 209 -16.65 -15.11 9.84
CA VAL A 209 -16.46 -14.86 8.40
C VAL A 209 -15.75 -16.03 7.71
N CYS A 210 -14.81 -16.71 8.37
CA CYS A 210 -14.21 -17.94 7.82
C CYS A 210 -15.25 -19.04 7.56
N HIS A 211 -16.21 -19.23 8.46
CA HIS A 211 -17.32 -20.16 8.24
C HIS A 211 -18.21 -19.77 7.05
N ILE A 212 -18.53 -18.49 6.91
CA ILE A 212 -19.29 -17.95 5.77
C ILE A 212 -18.54 -18.22 4.46
N LEU A 213 -17.26 -17.86 4.38
CA LEU A 213 -16.41 -18.09 3.20
C LEU A 213 -16.40 -19.58 2.80
N TRP A 214 -16.23 -20.47 3.77
CA TRP A 214 -16.15 -21.90 3.54
C TRP A 214 -17.47 -22.54 3.16
N ASN A 215 -18.54 -22.26 3.90
CA ASN A 215 -19.82 -22.95 3.74
C ASN A 215 -20.70 -22.37 2.63
N GLU A 216 -20.69 -21.04 2.45
CA GLU A 216 -21.63 -20.36 1.56
C GLU A 216 -20.98 -19.90 0.25
N PHE A 217 -19.70 -19.56 0.29
CA PHE A 217 -18.99 -19.03 -0.89
C PHE A 217 -18.03 -20.04 -1.52
N GLY A 218 -17.77 -21.18 -0.89
CA GLY A 218 -16.88 -22.21 -1.41
C GLY A 218 -15.43 -21.76 -1.51
N LEU A 219 -15.01 -20.84 -0.65
CA LEU A 219 -13.67 -20.25 -0.63
C LEU A 219 -12.84 -20.81 0.54
N GLN A 220 -11.53 -20.92 0.32
CA GLN A 220 -10.56 -21.28 1.37
C GLN A 220 -10.12 -20.04 2.13
N PRO A 221 -10.47 -19.87 3.41
CA PRO A 221 -9.93 -18.78 4.22
C PRO A 221 -8.44 -18.98 4.48
N VAL A 222 -7.62 -17.94 4.21
CA VAL A 222 -6.19 -17.93 4.45
C VAL A 222 -5.82 -16.72 5.28
N LEU A 223 -5.38 -16.92 6.52
CA LEU A 223 -4.97 -15.83 7.41
C LEU A 223 -3.61 -15.30 6.97
N VAL A 224 -3.52 -13.98 6.75
CA VAL A 224 -2.29 -13.32 6.30
C VAL A 224 -1.95 -12.12 7.19
N GLY A 225 -0.66 -11.83 7.32
CA GLY A 225 -0.13 -10.76 8.15
C GLY A 225 1.33 -10.98 8.51
N GLY A 226 1.81 -10.24 9.52
CA GLY A 226 3.12 -10.45 10.13
C GLY A 226 3.10 -11.57 11.18
N ARG A 227 3.90 -11.40 12.25
CA ARG A 227 3.94 -12.31 13.39
C ARG A 227 4.10 -11.53 14.70
N SER A 228 3.45 -10.38 14.82
CA SER A 228 3.37 -9.68 16.10
C SER A 228 2.54 -10.47 17.11
N ASP A 229 2.73 -10.21 18.41
CA ASP A 229 1.97 -10.88 19.47
C ASP A 229 0.45 -10.76 19.27
N ARG A 230 -0.03 -9.61 18.76
CA ARG A 230 -1.44 -9.41 18.45
C ARG A 230 -1.92 -10.27 17.27
N GLU A 231 -1.10 -10.41 16.21
CA GLU A 231 -1.44 -11.28 15.09
C GLU A 231 -1.47 -12.74 15.51
N LEU A 232 -0.51 -13.20 16.30
CA LEU A 232 -0.47 -14.56 16.82
C LEU A 232 -1.64 -14.86 17.77
N ALA A 233 -2.01 -13.90 18.63
CA ALA A 233 -3.17 -14.04 19.51
C ALA A 233 -4.49 -14.11 18.70
N ALA A 234 -4.65 -13.26 17.69
CA ALA A 234 -5.81 -13.27 16.79
C ALA A 234 -5.88 -14.57 15.99
N GLU A 235 -4.76 -15.03 15.42
CA GLU A 235 -4.66 -16.31 14.71
C GLU A 235 -5.14 -17.49 15.58
N ALA A 236 -4.67 -17.56 16.84
CA ALA A 236 -5.03 -18.64 17.74
C ALA A 236 -6.56 -18.69 18.03
N ILE A 237 -7.19 -17.53 18.18
CA ILE A 237 -8.64 -17.41 18.35
C ILE A 237 -9.36 -17.88 17.08
N ILE A 238 -8.96 -17.36 15.91
CA ILE A 238 -9.61 -17.65 14.63
C ILE A 238 -9.50 -19.16 14.30
N LEU A 239 -8.31 -19.75 14.43
CA LEU A 239 -8.08 -21.16 14.10
C LEU A 239 -8.80 -22.12 15.07
N ARG A 240 -8.95 -21.72 16.35
CA ARG A 240 -9.79 -22.47 17.30
C ARG A 240 -11.25 -22.48 16.87
N ASP A 241 -11.78 -21.33 16.45
CA ASP A 241 -13.19 -21.15 16.13
C ASP A 241 -13.52 -21.60 14.69
N ALA A 242 -12.55 -21.55 13.78
CA ALA A 242 -12.68 -21.90 12.37
C ALA A 242 -11.52 -22.79 11.88
N PRO A 243 -11.50 -24.08 12.23
CA PRO A 243 -10.38 -25.00 11.95
C PRO A 243 -10.14 -25.29 10.45
N MET A 244 -11.08 -24.89 9.56
CA MET A 244 -10.90 -24.97 8.12
C MET A 244 -10.02 -23.83 7.57
N ALA A 245 -9.76 -22.78 8.33
CA ALA A 245 -8.86 -21.72 7.92
C ALA A 245 -7.40 -22.19 7.95
N CYS A 246 -6.59 -21.67 7.05
CA CYS A 246 -5.15 -21.93 7.01
C CYS A 246 -4.36 -20.66 7.34
N SER A 247 -3.21 -20.81 7.96
CA SER A 247 -2.32 -19.68 8.25
C SER A 247 -1.18 -19.57 7.25
N ALA A 248 -0.97 -18.33 6.76
CA ALA A 248 0.19 -17.91 6.00
C ALA A 248 0.87 -16.69 6.65
N LEU A 249 0.67 -16.49 7.97
CA LEU A 249 1.31 -15.40 8.70
C LEU A 249 2.84 -15.48 8.62
N GLY A 250 3.48 -14.31 8.52
CA GLY A 250 4.94 -14.22 8.48
C GLY A 250 5.58 -14.64 7.17
N SER A 251 4.81 -14.89 6.12
CA SER A 251 5.34 -15.26 4.81
C SER A 251 6.17 -14.14 4.13
N GLY A 252 6.06 -12.91 4.61
CA GLY A 252 6.74 -11.73 4.05
C GLY A 252 5.96 -11.07 2.91
N LEU A 253 6.32 -9.81 2.61
CA LEU A 253 5.52 -8.96 1.70
C LEU A 253 5.47 -9.49 0.26
N ARG A 254 6.53 -10.11 -0.26
CA ARG A 254 6.53 -10.66 -1.62
C ARG A 254 5.60 -11.86 -1.75
N LYS A 255 5.66 -12.78 -0.79
CA LYS A 255 4.74 -13.93 -0.75
C LYS A 255 3.30 -13.47 -0.49
N LEU A 256 3.09 -12.48 0.39
CA LEU A 256 1.78 -11.86 0.56
C LEU A 256 1.24 -11.27 -0.76
N SER A 257 2.09 -10.58 -1.53
CA SER A 257 1.72 -10.08 -2.86
C SER A 257 1.27 -11.23 -3.78
N ALA A 258 2.02 -12.33 -3.80
CA ALA A 258 1.68 -13.50 -4.60
C ALA A 258 0.37 -14.17 -4.14
N ILE A 259 0.12 -14.27 -2.82
CA ILE A 259 -1.16 -14.78 -2.26
C ILE A 259 -2.32 -13.88 -2.69
N LEU A 260 -2.18 -12.58 -2.54
CA LEU A 260 -3.23 -11.62 -2.93
C LEU A 260 -3.49 -11.66 -4.44
N ASP A 261 -2.44 -11.72 -5.28
CA ASP A 261 -2.57 -11.80 -6.74
C ASP A 261 -3.31 -13.06 -7.19
N GLY A 262 -3.16 -14.17 -6.47
CA GLY A 262 -3.84 -15.44 -6.73
C GLY A 262 -5.19 -15.62 -6.01
N ALA A 263 -5.69 -14.61 -5.30
CA ALA A 263 -6.91 -14.71 -4.52
C ALA A 263 -8.18 -14.45 -5.32
N ALA A 264 -9.27 -15.11 -4.97
CA ALA A 264 -10.60 -14.81 -5.53
C ALA A 264 -11.13 -13.47 -4.99
N VAL A 265 -10.99 -13.26 -3.69
CA VAL A 265 -11.32 -12.02 -2.97
C VAL A 265 -10.39 -11.90 -1.76
N ALA A 266 -10.00 -10.71 -1.41
CA ALA A 266 -9.29 -10.44 -0.16
C ALA A 266 -10.21 -9.74 0.84
N LEU A 267 -9.94 -9.87 2.13
CA LEU A 267 -10.61 -9.12 3.20
C LEU A 267 -9.55 -8.41 4.03
N SER A 268 -9.70 -7.10 4.21
CA SER A 268 -8.65 -6.33 4.88
C SER A 268 -9.20 -5.09 5.59
N PRO A 269 -8.78 -4.79 6.81
CA PRO A 269 -8.86 -3.43 7.35
C PRO A 269 -8.01 -2.47 6.52
N ASP A 270 -8.12 -1.15 6.79
CA ASP A 270 -7.25 -0.15 6.16
C ASP A 270 -5.77 -0.33 6.59
N THR A 271 -5.00 -1.00 5.74
CA THR A 271 -3.57 -1.29 5.95
C THR A 271 -2.86 -1.55 4.61
N GLY A 272 -1.54 -1.67 4.63
CA GLY A 272 -0.73 -1.91 3.43
C GLY A 272 -1.23 -3.02 2.48
N PRO A 273 -1.61 -4.19 2.99
CA PRO A 273 -2.21 -5.26 2.18
C PRO A 273 -3.49 -4.88 1.43
N LEU A 274 -4.34 -3.98 1.96
CA LEU A 274 -5.49 -3.44 1.23
C LEU A 274 -5.04 -2.77 -0.08
N HIS A 275 -4.09 -1.82 0.04
CA HIS A 275 -3.57 -1.10 -1.13
C HIS A 275 -2.85 -2.04 -2.10
N LEU A 276 -2.19 -3.08 -1.56
CA LEU A 276 -1.54 -4.09 -2.38
C LEU A 276 -2.57 -4.93 -3.17
N ALA A 277 -3.69 -5.33 -2.56
CA ALA A 277 -4.78 -6.02 -3.26
C ALA A 277 -5.36 -5.15 -4.39
N ILE A 278 -5.58 -3.85 -4.14
CA ILE A 278 -6.01 -2.89 -5.18
C ILE A 278 -4.99 -2.81 -6.31
N ALA A 279 -3.71 -2.70 -5.99
CA ALA A 279 -2.62 -2.64 -6.98
C ALA A 279 -2.54 -3.90 -7.87
N LEU A 280 -2.97 -5.04 -7.33
CA LEU A 280 -3.01 -6.33 -8.02
C LEU A 280 -4.35 -6.60 -8.74
N ARG A 281 -5.28 -5.65 -8.72
CA ARG A 281 -6.63 -5.81 -9.24
C ARG A 281 -7.36 -7.01 -8.63
N THR A 282 -7.02 -7.36 -7.39
CA THR A 282 -7.74 -8.36 -6.62
C THR A 282 -8.93 -7.70 -5.92
N PRO A 283 -10.15 -8.16 -6.13
CA PRO A 283 -11.31 -7.65 -5.40
C PRO A 283 -11.07 -7.74 -3.89
N VAL A 284 -11.31 -6.66 -3.17
CA VAL A 284 -11.05 -6.61 -1.74
C VAL A 284 -12.23 -5.99 -0.99
N ILE A 285 -12.74 -6.73 -0.01
CA ILE A 285 -13.68 -6.20 0.98
C ILE A 285 -12.87 -5.45 2.02
N SER A 286 -13.01 -4.13 2.02
CA SER A 286 -12.26 -3.25 2.90
C SER A 286 -13.09 -2.79 4.09
N LEU A 287 -12.59 -3.00 5.31
CA LEU A 287 -13.20 -2.58 6.55
C LEU A 287 -12.53 -1.30 7.02
N VAL A 288 -13.22 -0.16 6.90
CA VAL A 288 -12.65 1.16 7.20
C VAL A 288 -13.47 1.87 8.27
N GLY A 289 -12.88 2.01 9.46
CA GLY A 289 -13.55 2.69 10.58
C GLY A 289 -12.65 3.71 11.29
N TYR A 290 -11.34 3.57 11.19
CA TYR A 290 -10.39 4.41 11.93
C TYR A 290 -9.88 5.59 11.11
N THR A 291 -9.41 5.36 9.91
CA THR A 291 -8.84 6.37 8.99
C THR A 291 -9.89 6.85 8.01
N ASN A 292 -9.74 8.08 7.54
CA ASN A 292 -10.64 8.70 6.57
C ASN A 292 -10.61 7.95 5.22
N PRO A 293 -11.69 7.23 4.83
CA PRO A 293 -11.70 6.41 3.62
C PRO A 293 -11.67 7.23 2.32
N LYS A 294 -12.15 8.48 2.34
CA LYS A 294 -12.03 9.38 1.18
C LYS A 294 -10.56 9.68 0.85
N ARG A 295 -9.67 9.60 1.85
CA ARG A 295 -8.25 9.85 1.71
C ARG A 295 -7.42 8.58 1.42
N VAL A 296 -7.76 7.47 2.05
CA VAL A 296 -6.94 6.25 2.03
C VAL A 296 -7.73 4.98 1.70
N GLY A 297 -8.97 5.08 1.25
CA GLY A 297 -9.76 3.91 0.86
C GLY A 297 -9.25 3.24 -0.42
N PRO A 298 -9.98 2.26 -0.95
CA PRO A 298 -9.65 1.65 -2.23
C PRO A 298 -9.53 2.72 -3.34
N TYR A 299 -8.48 2.65 -4.16
CA TYR A 299 -8.26 3.60 -5.26
C TYR A 299 -8.59 2.97 -6.60
N ASP A 300 -9.42 3.63 -7.42
CA ASP A 300 -9.77 3.25 -8.80
C ASP A 300 -10.43 1.88 -9.00
N PHE A 301 -10.56 1.06 -7.94
CA PHE A 301 -11.09 -0.29 -8.05
C PHE A 301 -11.72 -0.77 -6.74
N ALA A 302 -12.81 -1.54 -6.83
CA ALA A 302 -13.51 -2.18 -5.70
C ALA A 302 -14.02 -1.23 -4.60
N HIS A 303 -14.34 0.01 -4.93
CA HIS A 303 -14.95 0.96 -3.99
C HIS A 303 -16.29 0.48 -3.45
N ASP A 304 -17.05 -0.23 -4.26
CA ASP A 304 -18.37 -0.76 -3.91
C ASP A 304 -18.31 -1.97 -2.96
N LEU A 305 -17.12 -2.47 -2.67
CA LEU A 305 -16.87 -3.51 -1.65
C LEU A 305 -16.31 -2.91 -0.35
N MET A 306 -16.32 -1.59 -0.18
CA MET A 306 -15.87 -0.94 1.05
C MET A 306 -17.02 -0.80 2.06
N ILE A 307 -16.74 -1.19 3.30
CA ILE A 307 -17.59 -0.93 4.46
C ILE A 307 -17.03 0.32 5.15
N ASP A 308 -17.75 1.44 4.98
CA ASP A 308 -17.38 2.71 5.61
C ASP A 308 -18.10 2.86 6.95
N ALA A 309 -17.38 2.60 8.03
CA ALA A 309 -17.81 2.86 9.39
C ALA A 309 -17.16 4.12 9.99
N TYR A 310 -16.36 4.86 9.22
CA TYR A 310 -15.70 6.09 9.68
C TYR A 310 -16.71 7.21 9.89
N GLY A 311 -17.59 7.44 8.92
CA GLY A 311 -18.67 8.44 9.01
C GLY A 311 -19.87 7.97 9.81
N GLU A 312 -20.75 8.92 10.16
CA GLU A 312 -22.12 8.61 10.52
C GLU A 312 -22.97 8.48 9.24
N PRO A 313 -24.08 7.75 9.26
CA PRO A 313 -24.96 7.66 8.09
C PRO A 313 -25.36 9.04 7.56
N GLY A 314 -25.01 9.35 6.30
CA GLY A 314 -25.31 10.62 5.64
C GLY A 314 -24.37 11.77 6.03
N GLU A 315 -23.33 11.55 6.81
CA GLU A 315 -22.34 12.57 7.15
C GLU A 315 -21.43 12.87 5.94
N ASP A 316 -21.34 14.15 5.58
CA ASP A 316 -20.33 14.65 4.63
C ASP A 316 -19.11 15.17 5.40
N TYR A 317 -18.14 14.27 5.67
CA TYR A 317 -16.90 14.64 6.34
C TYR A 317 -15.82 15.06 5.33
N PRO A 318 -14.93 16.02 5.74
CA PRO A 318 -13.86 16.52 4.87
C PRO A 318 -12.80 15.43 4.61
N ILE A 319 -12.03 15.61 3.53
CA ILE A 319 -10.88 14.73 3.22
C ILE A 319 -9.65 15.26 3.95
N ASP A 320 -9.30 14.64 5.05
CA ASP A 320 -8.20 15.05 5.91
C ASP A 320 -7.42 13.85 6.50
N MET A 321 -6.46 14.14 7.37
CA MET A 321 -5.65 13.14 8.06
C MET A 321 -6.19 12.78 9.46
N SER A 322 -7.41 13.14 9.78
CA SER A 322 -8.04 12.81 11.06
C SER A 322 -8.33 11.30 11.16
N TYR A 323 -8.51 10.85 12.39
CA TYR A 323 -8.90 9.46 12.68
C TYR A 323 -10.01 9.45 13.72
N ARG A 324 -10.83 8.40 13.71
CA ARG A 324 -11.93 8.19 14.66
C ARG A 324 -11.72 6.89 15.42
N LEU A 325 -11.83 6.97 16.72
CA LEU A 325 -11.75 5.80 17.61
C LEU A 325 -13.10 5.07 17.68
N ASP A 326 -13.07 3.81 18.09
CA ASP A 326 -14.24 2.98 18.41
C ASP A 326 -15.24 2.82 17.24
N ARG A 327 -14.75 2.91 16.00
CA ARG A 327 -15.55 2.72 14.78
C ARG A 327 -15.50 1.30 14.24
N MET A 328 -14.36 0.62 14.34
CA MET A 328 -14.21 -0.75 13.86
C MET A 328 -15.23 -1.73 14.47
N PRO A 329 -15.59 -1.65 15.76
CA PRO A 329 -16.63 -2.51 16.34
C PRO A 329 -18.04 -2.34 15.74
N ARG A 330 -18.32 -1.24 15.06
CA ARG A 330 -19.60 -1.00 14.39
C ARG A 330 -19.82 -1.89 13.16
N ILE A 331 -18.75 -2.35 12.53
CA ILE A 331 -18.82 -3.26 11.40
C ILE A 331 -19.27 -4.64 11.93
N SER A 332 -20.41 -5.12 11.46
CA SER A 332 -20.95 -6.43 11.82
C SER A 332 -20.46 -7.53 10.88
N VAL A 333 -20.68 -8.78 11.24
CA VAL A 333 -20.47 -9.94 10.35
C VAL A 333 -21.43 -9.88 9.16
N ASP A 334 -22.65 -9.41 9.38
CA ASP A 334 -23.66 -9.26 8.32
C ASP A 334 -23.27 -8.22 7.28
N ASP A 335 -22.57 -7.13 7.67
CA ASP A 335 -22.03 -6.17 6.72
C ASP A 335 -20.99 -6.83 5.80
N VAL A 336 -20.12 -7.65 6.37
CA VAL A 336 -19.11 -8.39 5.58
C VAL A 336 -19.78 -9.43 4.68
N HIS A 337 -20.81 -10.13 5.18
CA HIS A 337 -21.59 -11.07 4.38
C HIS A 337 -22.29 -10.39 3.19
N ALA A 338 -22.86 -9.20 3.40
CA ALA A 338 -23.48 -8.41 2.34
C ALA A 338 -22.44 -8.02 1.25
N MET A 339 -21.22 -7.67 1.66
CA MET A 339 -20.13 -7.37 0.70
C MET A 339 -19.64 -8.62 -0.03
N LEU A 340 -19.59 -9.77 0.61
CA LEU A 340 -19.28 -11.05 -0.04
C LEU A 340 -20.36 -11.43 -1.07
N THR A 341 -21.63 -11.19 -0.77
CA THR A 341 -22.73 -11.38 -1.73
C THR A 341 -22.57 -10.47 -2.95
N ARG A 342 -22.26 -9.18 -2.72
CA ARG A 342 -21.99 -8.22 -3.80
C ARG A 342 -20.77 -8.60 -4.62
N TRP A 343 -19.70 -9.08 -3.98
CA TRP A 343 -18.52 -9.61 -4.67
C TRP A 343 -18.90 -10.77 -5.57
N ARG A 344 -19.70 -11.73 -5.07
CA ARG A 344 -20.15 -12.88 -5.86
C ARG A 344 -20.90 -12.46 -7.11
N GLU A 345 -21.78 -11.47 -7.00
CA GLU A 345 -22.59 -10.97 -8.12
C GLU A 345 -21.77 -10.22 -9.17
N ARG A 346 -20.79 -9.43 -8.76
CA ARG A 346 -20.12 -8.47 -9.65
C ARG A 346 -18.75 -8.88 -10.13
N TYR A 347 -18.02 -9.66 -9.33
CA TYR A 347 -16.59 -9.90 -9.55
C TYR A 347 -16.25 -11.39 -9.72
N SER A 348 -16.96 -12.30 -9.04
CA SER A 348 -16.52 -13.67 -8.86
C SER A 348 -16.37 -14.41 -10.18
N THR A 349 -17.34 -14.33 -11.11
CA THR A 349 -17.32 -15.08 -12.36
C THR A 349 -16.09 -14.78 -13.19
N ALA A 350 -15.80 -13.51 -13.44
CA ALA A 350 -14.62 -13.10 -14.22
C ALA A 350 -13.32 -13.43 -13.50
N ARG A 351 -13.26 -13.20 -12.18
CA ARG A 351 -12.06 -13.43 -11.38
C ARG A 351 -11.73 -14.92 -11.26
N ILE A 352 -12.71 -15.77 -10.98
CA ILE A 352 -12.50 -17.22 -10.86
C ILE A 352 -12.11 -17.82 -12.23
N ALA A 353 -12.69 -17.36 -13.32
CA ALA A 353 -12.31 -17.81 -14.66
C ALA A 353 -10.85 -17.43 -15.01
N ASP A 354 -10.42 -16.19 -14.67
CA ASP A 354 -9.01 -15.76 -14.81
C ASP A 354 -8.08 -16.66 -14.02
N LEU A 355 -8.39 -16.90 -12.73
CA LEU A 355 -7.58 -17.75 -11.86
C LEU A 355 -7.52 -19.20 -12.36
N ALA A 356 -8.64 -19.75 -12.83
CA ALA A 356 -8.66 -21.08 -13.42
C ALA A 356 -7.74 -21.18 -14.65
N THR A 357 -7.70 -20.14 -15.49
CA THR A 357 -6.80 -20.08 -16.64
C THR A 357 -5.33 -19.99 -16.23
N ARG A 358 -5.03 -19.18 -15.22
CA ARG A 358 -3.65 -18.94 -14.72
C ARG A 358 -3.07 -20.14 -13.96
N TYR A 359 -3.89 -20.94 -13.28
CA TYR A 359 -3.46 -22.01 -12.36
C TYR A 359 -4.05 -23.39 -12.74
N SER A 360 -4.56 -23.57 -13.98
CA SER A 360 -4.99 -24.91 -14.46
C SER A 360 -3.86 -25.93 -14.26
N ARG A 361 -4.23 -27.09 -13.69
CA ARG A 361 -3.34 -28.23 -13.46
C ARG A 361 -2.92 -28.89 -14.76
#